data_0d2e51eda65cf1dd734ea45087dc88df
#
_entry.id   0d2e51eda65cf1dd734ea45087dc88df
#
_cell.length_a   1.000
_cell.length_b   1.000
_cell.length_c   1.000
_cell.angle_alpha   90.00
_cell.angle_beta   90.00
_cell.angle_gamma   90.00
#
_symmetry.space_group_name_H-M   'P 1'
#
loop_
_entity.id
_entity.type
_entity.pdbx_description
1 polymer ?
#
loop_
_entity_poly.entity_id
_entity_poly.type
_entity_poly.pdbx_seq_one_letter_code
_entity_poly.pdbx_strand_id
1 'polypeptide(L)'
;MSTNHQLKSCLFDFLSDRTFSGFEFKDLRGLFIFFYPEFSSKRYYSKIYRFVRELVSLKLILADTSTCTYKYSSNYTRSELLNFKESNDSNHVKSKLVIEYDRVLKSIDRLRNELHIYELYLDKFPALSESIMKFITKKQKEMSLLECEIQAIKTLLEAC
;
A
#
# COMPACT_ATOMS: atom_id res chain seq x y z
N MET A 1 10.40 -0.76 -4.80
CA MET A 1 9.47 -1.52 -3.93
C MET A 1 9.77 -1.23 -2.47
N SER A 2 8.75 -1.01 -1.64
CA SER A 2 8.96 -0.83 -0.20
C SER A 2 9.54 -2.11 0.41
N THR A 3 10.57 -2.01 1.23
CA THR A 3 11.24 -3.14 1.94
C THR A 3 10.26 -3.98 2.78
N ASN A 4 9.11 -3.41 3.17
CA ASN A 4 8.05 -4.14 3.88
C ASN A 4 7.25 -5.07 2.98
N HIS A 5 7.00 -4.67 1.73
CA HIS A 5 6.29 -5.51 0.76
C HIS A 5 7.14 -6.72 0.38
N GLN A 6 8.45 -6.50 0.18
CA GLN A 6 9.39 -7.58 -0.11
C GLN A 6 9.47 -8.59 1.04
N LEU A 7 9.54 -8.13 2.31
CA LEU A 7 9.52 -9.01 3.48
C LEU A 7 8.26 -9.87 3.54
N LYS A 8 7.07 -9.25 3.37
CA LYS A 8 5.80 -9.99 3.37
C LYS A 8 5.74 -11.02 2.25
N SER A 9 6.15 -10.67 1.02
CA SER A 9 6.20 -11.60 -0.10
C SER A 9 7.09 -12.81 0.19
N CYS A 10 8.31 -12.57 0.67
CA CYS A 10 9.24 -13.65 1.05
C CYS A 10 8.70 -14.53 2.18
N LEU A 11 7.98 -13.95 3.16
CA LEU A 11 7.34 -14.72 4.23
C LEU A 11 6.20 -15.61 3.70
N PHE A 12 5.39 -15.11 2.77
CA PHE A 12 4.36 -15.92 2.12
C PHE A 12 4.97 -17.06 1.29
N ASP A 13 5.99 -16.78 0.50
CA ASP A 13 6.68 -17.78 -0.31
C ASP A 13 7.32 -18.86 0.58
N PHE A 14 7.96 -18.45 1.69
CA PHE A 14 8.51 -19.36 2.68
C PHE A 14 7.46 -20.27 3.31
N LEU A 15 6.31 -19.72 3.70
CA LEU A 15 5.24 -20.47 4.35
C LEU A 15 4.45 -21.36 3.36
N SER A 16 4.29 -20.94 2.10
CA SER A 16 3.51 -21.68 1.11
C SER A 16 4.11 -23.04 0.73
N ASP A 17 5.42 -23.17 0.89
CA ASP A 17 6.14 -24.39 0.55
C ASP A 17 6.38 -25.30 1.78
N ARG A 18 5.87 -24.95 2.96
CA ARG A 18 6.17 -25.65 4.21
C ARG A 18 4.97 -25.75 5.13
N THR A 19 4.97 -26.88 5.84
CA THR A 19 4.15 -27.08 7.04
C THR A 19 5.05 -27.22 8.25
N PHE A 20 4.63 -26.75 9.39
CA PHE A 20 5.37 -26.83 10.65
C PHE A 20 4.41 -27.09 11.82
N SER A 21 4.90 -27.71 12.88
CA SER A 21 4.10 -28.01 14.07
C SER A 21 4.95 -27.88 15.32
N GLY A 22 4.43 -27.14 16.31
CA GLY A 22 5.08 -27.00 17.61
C GLY A 22 6.34 -26.16 17.61
N PHE A 23 6.53 -25.27 16.61
CA PHE A 23 7.70 -24.39 16.56
C PHE A 23 7.55 -23.21 17.49
N GLU A 24 8.60 -22.86 18.21
CA GLU A 24 8.68 -21.56 18.86
C GLU A 24 8.95 -20.46 17.81
N PHE A 25 8.63 -19.22 18.14
CA PHE A 25 8.88 -18.11 17.18
C PHE A 25 10.35 -18.01 16.78
N LYS A 26 11.29 -18.29 17.68
CA LYS A 26 12.73 -18.30 17.38
C LYS A 26 13.10 -19.32 16.31
N ASP A 27 12.46 -20.50 16.32
CA ASP A 27 12.73 -21.59 15.38
C ASP A 27 12.16 -21.23 14.00
N LEU A 28 10.92 -20.73 13.98
CA LEU A 28 10.28 -20.26 12.75
C LEU A 28 11.06 -19.11 12.09
N ARG A 29 11.48 -18.13 12.90
CA ARG A 29 12.33 -17.02 12.44
C ARG A 29 13.70 -17.50 11.99
N GLY A 30 14.33 -18.38 12.73
CA GLY A 30 15.64 -18.96 12.40
C GLY A 30 15.62 -19.66 11.06
N LEU A 31 14.59 -20.47 10.82
CA LEU A 31 14.39 -21.15 9.54
C LEU A 31 14.13 -20.15 8.39
N PHE A 32 13.32 -19.14 8.62
CA PHE A 32 13.08 -18.10 7.62
C PHE A 32 14.36 -17.36 7.25
N ILE A 33 15.17 -16.95 8.23
CA ILE A 33 16.45 -16.25 8.01
C ILE A 33 17.46 -17.13 7.29
N PHE A 34 17.42 -18.44 7.50
CA PHE A 34 18.30 -19.38 6.77
C PHE A 34 18.07 -19.30 5.26
N PHE A 35 16.81 -19.13 4.81
CA PHE A 35 16.49 -18.99 3.40
C PHE A 35 16.57 -17.55 2.88
N TYR A 36 16.37 -16.56 3.76
CA TYR A 36 16.35 -15.13 3.44
C TYR A 36 17.24 -14.34 4.41
N PRO A 37 18.57 -14.48 4.30
CA PRO A 37 19.53 -13.91 5.25
C PRO A 37 19.51 -12.37 5.32
N GLU A 38 19.02 -11.68 4.28
CA GLU A 38 18.84 -10.24 4.23
C GLU A 38 17.89 -9.71 5.31
N PHE A 39 17.01 -10.57 5.85
CA PHE A 39 16.08 -10.21 6.93
C PHE A 39 16.56 -10.60 8.33
N SER A 40 17.85 -10.95 8.51
CA SER A 40 18.43 -11.36 9.80
C SER A 40 18.51 -10.22 10.82
N SER A 41 18.59 -8.96 10.36
CA SER A 41 18.73 -7.78 11.22
C SER A 41 17.61 -7.66 12.27
N LYS A 42 17.94 -7.13 13.46
CA LYS A 42 17.00 -6.88 14.57
C LYS A 42 15.79 -6.04 14.16
N ARG A 43 15.96 -5.11 13.20
CA ARG A 43 14.86 -4.27 12.68
C ARG A 43 13.69 -5.05 12.07
N TYR A 44 13.95 -6.28 11.61
CA TYR A 44 12.92 -7.13 11.02
C TYR A 44 12.25 -8.06 12.03
N TYR A 45 12.81 -8.22 13.23
CA TYR A 45 12.28 -9.11 14.25
C TYR A 45 10.80 -8.80 14.57
N SER A 46 10.52 -7.56 14.93
CA SER A 46 9.16 -7.12 15.27
C SER A 46 8.19 -7.19 14.09
N LYS A 47 8.69 -7.00 12.86
CA LYS A 47 7.87 -7.07 11.66
C LYS A 47 7.48 -8.51 11.33
N ILE A 48 8.42 -9.45 11.41
CA ILE A 48 8.18 -10.89 11.23
C ILE A 48 7.22 -11.38 12.32
N TYR A 49 7.46 -11.00 13.57
CA TYR A 49 6.58 -11.37 14.69
C TYR A 49 5.15 -10.87 14.48
N ARG A 50 4.99 -9.60 14.08
CA ARG A 50 3.66 -9.02 13.79
C ARG A 50 2.95 -9.77 12.66
N PHE A 51 3.66 -10.15 11.62
CA PHE A 51 3.10 -10.92 10.51
C PHE A 51 2.62 -12.32 10.98
N VAL A 52 3.42 -13.03 11.77
CA VAL A 52 3.00 -14.31 12.36
C VAL A 52 1.76 -14.14 13.24
N ARG A 53 1.68 -13.07 14.05
CA ARG A 53 0.51 -12.74 14.87
C ARG A 53 -0.73 -12.41 14.03
N GLU A 54 -0.56 -11.74 12.89
CA GLU A 54 -1.62 -11.51 11.90
C GLU A 54 -2.18 -12.83 11.39
N LEU A 55 -1.33 -13.78 11.00
CA LEU A 55 -1.75 -15.11 10.55
C LEU A 55 -2.41 -15.94 11.65
N VAL A 56 -2.00 -15.75 12.91
CA VAL A 56 -2.67 -16.38 14.07
C VAL A 56 -4.09 -15.82 14.25
N SER A 57 -4.27 -14.51 14.13
CA SER A 57 -5.60 -13.89 14.24
C SER A 57 -6.57 -14.35 13.15
N LEU A 58 -6.04 -14.72 11.98
CA LEU A 58 -6.79 -15.27 10.85
C LEU A 58 -6.94 -16.79 10.89
N LYS A 59 -6.46 -17.43 11.96
CA LYS A 59 -6.47 -18.89 12.15
C LYS A 59 -5.72 -19.69 11.07
N LEU A 60 -4.88 -19.04 10.30
CA LEU A 60 -3.96 -19.69 9.35
C LEU A 60 -2.77 -20.33 10.07
N ILE A 61 -2.37 -19.78 11.23
CA ILE A 61 -1.42 -20.38 12.16
C ILE A 61 -2.12 -20.57 13.49
N LEU A 62 -1.96 -21.73 14.10
CA LEU A 62 -2.43 -22.00 15.46
C LEU A 62 -1.31 -21.67 16.45
N ALA A 63 -1.65 -21.02 17.55
CA ALA A 63 -0.75 -20.75 18.66
C ALA A 63 -1.20 -21.53 19.89
N ASP A 64 -0.38 -22.45 20.35
CA ASP A 64 -0.56 -23.14 21.63
C ASP A 64 0.09 -22.30 22.73
N THR A 65 -0.72 -21.89 23.69
CA THR A 65 -0.34 -21.08 24.86
C THR A 65 -0.32 -21.88 26.16
N SER A 66 -0.47 -23.19 26.07
CA SER A 66 -0.53 -24.07 27.26
C SER A 66 0.83 -24.27 27.94
N THR A 67 1.92 -23.94 27.24
CA THR A 67 3.31 -24.01 27.74
C THR A 67 3.88 -22.66 28.04
N CYS A 68 5.05 -22.60 28.71
CA CYS A 68 5.73 -21.33 29.04
C CYS A 68 6.11 -20.49 27.81
N THR A 69 6.23 -21.11 26.65
CA THR A 69 6.51 -20.46 25.37
C THR A 69 5.41 -20.75 24.35
N TYR A 70 5.04 -19.77 23.54
CA TYR A 70 4.07 -19.98 22.48
C TYR A 70 4.64 -20.91 21.43
N LYS A 71 3.88 -21.96 21.10
CA LYS A 71 4.20 -22.89 20.01
C LYS A 71 3.24 -22.69 18.87
N TYR A 72 3.79 -22.55 17.70
CA TYR A 72 3.06 -22.25 16.45
C TYR A 72 3.01 -23.49 15.57
N SER A 73 1.86 -23.70 14.94
CA SER A 73 1.64 -24.79 13.98
C SER A 73 0.87 -24.25 12.77
N SER A 74 1.26 -24.69 11.58
CA SER A 74 0.55 -24.33 10.34
C SER A 74 -0.87 -24.94 10.33
N ASN A 75 -1.87 -24.15 9.98
CA ASN A 75 -3.26 -24.55 9.83
C ASN A 75 -3.83 -24.03 8.50
N TYR A 76 -3.03 -24.03 7.47
CA TYR A 76 -3.39 -23.55 6.15
C TYR A 76 -3.05 -24.58 5.09
N THR A 77 -3.79 -24.55 4.00
CA THR A 77 -3.39 -25.13 2.72
C THR A 77 -2.61 -24.09 1.91
N ARG A 78 -1.81 -24.56 0.95
CA ARG A 78 -1.11 -23.65 0.02
C ARG A 78 -2.07 -22.70 -0.69
N SER A 79 -3.22 -23.19 -1.11
CA SER A 79 -4.25 -22.40 -1.80
C SER A 79 -4.82 -21.29 -0.93
N GLU A 80 -5.13 -21.58 0.34
CA GLU A 80 -5.64 -20.57 1.29
C GLU A 80 -4.63 -19.45 1.53
N LEU A 81 -3.35 -19.82 1.67
CA LEU A 81 -2.30 -18.83 1.89
C LEU A 81 -2.05 -17.96 0.66
N LEU A 82 -2.10 -18.53 -0.55
CA LEU A 82 -1.97 -17.78 -1.81
C LEU A 82 -3.15 -16.84 -2.03
N ASN A 83 -4.39 -17.30 -1.81
CA ASN A 83 -5.58 -16.45 -1.89
C ASN A 83 -5.51 -15.27 -0.91
N PHE A 84 -4.98 -15.50 0.30
CA PHE A 84 -4.78 -14.43 1.27
C PHE A 84 -3.69 -13.44 0.83
N LYS A 85 -2.60 -13.93 0.20
CA LYS A 85 -1.56 -13.08 -0.40
C LYS A 85 -2.15 -12.17 -1.48
N GLU A 86 -2.90 -12.71 -2.42
CA GLU A 86 -3.54 -11.96 -3.51
C GLU A 86 -4.52 -10.90 -2.99
N SER A 87 -5.34 -11.26 -1.99
CA SER A 87 -6.28 -10.32 -1.35
C SER A 87 -5.56 -9.16 -0.67
N ASN A 88 -4.42 -9.42 -0.02
CA ASN A 88 -3.61 -8.37 0.60
C ASN A 88 -2.94 -7.46 -0.43
N ASP A 89 -2.44 -8.00 -1.52
CA ASP A 89 -1.82 -7.24 -2.59
C ASP A 89 -2.84 -6.32 -3.28
N SER A 90 -4.05 -6.82 -3.57
CA SER A 90 -5.16 -6.04 -4.11
C SER A 90 -5.59 -4.90 -3.17
N ASN A 91 -5.76 -5.18 -1.88
CA ASN A 91 -6.11 -4.16 -0.89
C ASN A 91 -5.03 -3.09 -0.75
N HIS A 92 -3.75 -3.46 -0.86
CA HIS A 92 -2.64 -2.51 -0.82
C HIS A 92 -2.61 -1.60 -2.05
N VAL A 93 -2.85 -2.14 -3.24
CA VAL A 93 -2.97 -1.35 -4.49
C VAL A 93 -4.15 -0.41 -4.40
N LYS A 94 -5.32 -0.90 -3.97
CA LYS A 94 -6.52 -0.09 -3.78
C LYS A 94 -6.31 1.07 -2.81
N SER A 95 -5.66 0.82 -1.68
CA SER A 95 -5.33 1.88 -0.71
C SER A 95 -4.41 2.95 -1.31
N LYS A 96 -3.43 2.57 -2.12
CA LYS A 96 -2.55 3.53 -2.82
C LYS A 96 -3.31 4.35 -3.85
N LEU A 97 -4.21 3.73 -4.60
CA LEU A 97 -5.05 4.44 -5.58
C LEU A 97 -5.97 5.46 -4.90
N VAL A 98 -6.53 5.14 -3.72
CA VAL A 98 -7.34 6.09 -2.93
C VAL A 98 -6.51 7.29 -2.49
N ILE A 99 -5.29 7.08 -1.99
CA ILE A 99 -4.38 8.17 -1.61
C ILE A 99 -4.04 9.06 -2.81
N GLU A 100 -3.78 8.45 -3.97
CA GLU A 100 -3.47 9.19 -5.19
C GLU A 100 -4.68 9.97 -5.71
N TYR A 101 -5.88 9.39 -5.63
CA TYR A 101 -7.13 10.07 -5.93
C TYR A 101 -7.30 11.34 -5.10
N ASP A 102 -7.11 11.25 -3.78
CA ASP A 102 -7.22 12.41 -2.88
C ASP A 102 -6.16 13.48 -3.19
N ARG A 103 -4.94 13.07 -3.56
CA ARG A 103 -3.86 13.99 -3.97
C ARG A 103 -4.26 14.79 -5.20
N VAL A 104 -4.79 14.12 -6.21
CA VAL A 104 -5.20 14.77 -7.47
C VAL A 104 -6.39 15.68 -7.25
N LEU A 105 -7.40 15.28 -6.44
CA LEU A 105 -8.52 16.15 -6.08
C LEU A 105 -8.06 17.46 -5.43
N LYS A 106 -7.16 17.39 -4.46
CA LYS A 106 -6.58 18.60 -3.82
C LYS A 106 -5.85 19.50 -4.82
N SER A 107 -5.18 18.90 -5.82
CA SER A 107 -4.50 19.66 -6.87
C SER A 107 -5.51 20.37 -7.80
N ILE A 108 -6.61 19.75 -8.12
CA ILE A 108 -7.71 20.35 -8.91
C ILE A 108 -8.32 21.53 -8.13
N ASP A 109 -8.60 21.37 -6.85
CA ASP A 109 -9.17 22.45 -6.02
C ASP A 109 -8.21 23.65 -5.92
N ARG A 110 -6.91 23.38 -5.78
CA ARG A 110 -5.89 24.44 -5.80
C ARG A 110 -5.90 25.20 -7.13
N LEU A 111 -5.90 24.48 -8.26
CA LEU A 111 -5.93 25.11 -9.58
C LEU A 111 -7.22 25.90 -9.82
N ARG A 112 -8.36 25.40 -9.37
CA ARG A 112 -9.63 26.12 -9.46
C ARG A 112 -9.60 27.46 -8.71
N ASN A 113 -9.04 27.45 -7.49
CA ASN A 113 -8.86 28.65 -6.71
C ASN A 113 -7.88 29.65 -7.38
N GLU A 114 -6.79 29.14 -7.93
CA GLU A 114 -5.82 29.95 -8.67
C GLU A 114 -6.44 30.60 -9.92
N LEU A 115 -7.22 29.84 -10.68
CA LEU A 115 -7.96 30.36 -11.84
C LEU A 115 -8.94 31.46 -11.46
N HIS A 116 -9.68 31.28 -10.37
CA HIS A 116 -10.59 32.31 -9.86
C HIS A 116 -9.86 33.60 -9.50
N ILE A 117 -8.66 33.52 -8.91
CA ILE A 117 -7.83 34.69 -8.61
C ILE A 117 -7.40 35.40 -9.89
N TYR A 118 -6.98 34.66 -10.94
CA TYR A 118 -6.62 35.25 -12.21
C TYR A 118 -7.81 35.95 -12.89
N GLU A 119 -9.01 35.39 -12.80
CA GLU A 119 -10.24 36.01 -13.31
C GLU A 119 -10.53 37.34 -12.61
N LEU A 120 -10.38 37.40 -11.28
CA LEU A 120 -10.51 38.66 -10.51
C LEU A 120 -9.46 39.70 -10.91
N TYR A 121 -8.25 39.24 -11.25
CA TYR A 121 -7.16 40.13 -11.65
C TYR A 121 -7.30 40.68 -13.06
N LEU A 122 -8.04 40.00 -13.97
CA LEU A 122 -8.36 40.53 -15.29
C LEU A 122 -9.10 41.89 -15.17
N ASP A 123 -10.07 41.96 -14.27
CA ASP A 123 -10.85 43.20 -14.06
C ASP A 123 -10.05 44.27 -13.30
N LYS A 124 -9.18 43.84 -12.38
CA LYS A 124 -8.41 44.73 -11.53
C LYS A 124 -7.17 45.33 -12.21
N PHE A 125 -6.58 44.60 -13.15
CA PHE A 125 -5.33 44.97 -13.85
C PHE A 125 -5.44 44.86 -15.37
N PRO A 126 -6.22 45.74 -16.04
CA PRO A 126 -6.43 45.65 -17.49
C PRO A 126 -5.15 45.68 -18.33
N ALA A 127 -4.11 46.38 -17.86
CA ALA A 127 -2.81 46.47 -18.53
C ALA A 127 -2.06 45.14 -18.60
N LEU A 128 -2.42 44.16 -17.75
CA LEU A 128 -1.83 42.81 -17.71
C LEU A 128 -2.73 41.75 -18.34
N SER A 129 -3.84 42.12 -18.97
CA SER A 129 -4.86 41.21 -19.46
C SER A 129 -4.31 40.12 -20.39
N GLU A 130 -3.42 40.47 -21.32
CA GLU A 130 -2.82 39.51 -22.26
C GLU A 130 -1.98 38.43 -21.51
N SER A 131 -1.17 38.86 -20.54
CA SER A 131 -0.36 37.94 -19.73
C SER A 131 -1.23 37.04 -18.84
N ILE A 132 -2.24 37.62 -18.21
CA ILE A 132 -3.17 36.87 -17.34
C ILE A 132 -3.94 35.83 -18.16
N MET A 133 -4.40 36.17 -19.36
CA MET A 133 -5.10 35.22 -20.25
C MET A 133 -4.20 34.04 -20.66
N LYS A 134 -2.91 34.28 -20.90
CA LYS A 134 -1.95 33.21 -21.17
C LYS A 134 -1.81 32.26 -19.97
N PHE A 135 -1.76 32.80 -18.75
CA PHE A 135 -1.72 31.97 -17.53
C PHE A 135 -3.02 31.19 -17.33
N ILE A 136 -4.17 31.80 -17.50
CA ILE A 136 -5.48 31.13 -17.43
C ILE A 136 -5.52 29.95 -18.39
N THR A 137 -5.16 30.15 -19.66
CA THR A 137 -5.15 29.09 -20.68
C THR A 137 -4.22 27.94 -20.30
N LYS A 138 -3.04 28.24 -19.77
CA LYS A 138 -2.09 27.24 -19.30
C LYS A 138 -2.65 26.43 -18.13
N LYS A 139 -3.25 27.11 -17.14
CA LYS A 139 -3.83 26.45 -15.95
C LYS A 139 -5.07 25.63 -16.27
N GLN A 140 -5.88 26.06 -17.23
CA GLN A 140 -7.01 25.27 -17.73
C GLN A 140 -6.55 23.95 -18.38
N LYS A 141 -5.45 23.96 -19.12
CA LYS A 141 -4.85 22.72 -19.68
C LYS A 141 -4.33 21.80 -18.57
N GLU A 142 -3.66 22.35 -17.56
CA GLU A 142 -3.21 21.57 -16.39
C GLU A 142 -4.40 20.93 -15.68
N MET A 143 -5.50 21.66 -15.49
CA MET A 143 -6.72 21.15 -14.86
C MET A 143 -7.36 20.03 -15.67
N SER A 144 -7.46 20.16 -16.99
CA SER A 144 -7.97 19.09 -17.86
C SER A 144 -7.15 17.80 -17.76
N LEU A 145 -5.83 17.89 -17.63
CA LEU A 145 -4.97 16.72 -17.44
C LEU A 145 -5.24 16.03 -16.10
N LEU A 146 -5.41 16.80 -15.03
CA LEU A 146 -5.74 16.23 -13.71
C LEU A 146 -7.14 15.61 -13.69
N GLU A 147 -8.11 16.17 -14.41
CA GLU A 147 -9.45 15.59 -14.57
C GLU A 147 -9.39 14.24 -15.32
N CYS A 148 -8.55 14.12 -16.34
CA CYS A 148 -8.29 12.84 -17.00
C CYS A 148 -7.62 11.83 -16.05
N GLU A 149 -6.67 12.28 -15.23
CA GLU A 149 -6.01 11.44 -14.22
C GLU A 149 -7.01 10.92 -13.18
N ILE A 150 -7.90 11.77 -12.68
CA ILE A 150 -9.01 11.36 -11.78
C ILE A 150 -9.88 10.28 -12.42
N GLN A 151 -10.24 10.47 -13.69
CA GLN A 151 -11.08 9.48 -14.38
C GLN A 151 -10.36 8.14 -14.57
N ALA A 152 -9.07 8.17 -14.88
CA ALA A 152 -8.27 6.96 -14.97
C ALA A 152 -8.16 6.22 -13.62
N ILE A 153 -7.93 6.96 -12.51
CA ILE A 153 -7.88 6.36 -11.16
C ILE A 153 -9.23 5.75 -10.79
N LYS A 154 -10.36 6.42 -11.09
CA LYS A 154 -11.72 5.87 -10.86
C LYS A 154 -11.90 4.54 -11.59
N THR A 155 -11.56 4.48 -12.87
CA THR A 155 -11.64 3.26 -13.67
C THR A 155 -10.81 2.12 -13.07
N LEU A 156 -9.59 2.42 -12.59
CA LEU A 156 -8.74 1.45 -11.92
C LEU A 156 -9.31 0.98 -10.58
N LEU A 157 -9.93 1.88 -9.80
CA LEU A 157 -10.58 1.54 -8.53
C LEU A 157 -11.81 0.64 -8.72
N GLU A 158 -12.54 0.83 -9.83
CA GLU A 158 -13.68 -0.02 -10.20
C GLU A 158 -13.26 -1.41 -10.68
N ALA A 159 -12.04 -1.54 -11.22
CA ALA A 159 -11.48 -2.80 -11.70
C ALA A 159 -10.79 -3.63 -10.59
N CYS A 160 -10.53 -3.05 -9.41
CA CYS A 160 -9.97 -3.70 -8.22
C CYS A 160 -11.07 -4.18 -7.28
#